data_a697a402579fab23cbb4353ac68aebcc
#
_entry.id   a697a402579fab23cbb4353ac68aebcc
#
_cell.length_a   1.000
_cell.length_b   1.000
_cell.length_c   1.000
_cell.angle_alpha   90.00
_cell.angle_beta   90.00
_cell.angle_gamma   90.00
#
_symmetry.space_group_name_H-M   'P 1'
#
loop_
_entity.id
_entity.type
_entity.pdbx_description
1 polymer ?
#
loop_
_entity_poly.entity_id
_entity_poly.type
_entity_poly.pdbx_seq_one_letter_code
_entity_poly.pdbx_strand_id
1 'polypeptide(L)'
;MYIKQVTDNKETWWGYLLTTFLIVPIAVILFSIPHGVILTSKAFGDEELMAKIASGDMAAMMSILEPNLNLFLMLLPFVGMLLAVFFSTKIIHKNTIRELTTSREKIDWSRVFFAFGLWGSISATMIFLDYNFFTPENYEWNLNLGPFLILFAIVILLLPIQTSAEEYFFRGYLMQGIGVISGNRWLPLIVTSLAFGLMHYANPEIAKFGNVVYVFYI
;
A
#
# COMPACT_ATOMS: atom_id res chain seq x y z
N MET A 1 6.57 24.78 4.70
CA MET A 1 7.36 23.55 4.47
C MET A 1 6.60 22.39 5.09
N TYR A 2 6.37 21.27 4.40
CA TYR A 2 5.47 20.17 4.80
C TYR A 2 5.70 19.68 6.25
N ILE A 3 6.94 19.37 6.61
CA ILE A 3 7.29 18.94 7.97
C ILE A 3 7.05 20.06 9.02
N LYS A 4 7.22 21.33 8.66
CA LYS A 4 7.05 22.44 9.60
C LYS A 4 5.61 22.68 10.05
N GLN A 5 4.61 22.19 9.32
CA GLN A 5 3.19 22.35 9.70
C GLN A 5 2.85 21.65 11.01
N VAL A 6 3.61 20.63 11.39
CA VAL A 6 3.37 19.81 12.60
C VAL A 6 4.43 20.00 13.68
N THR A 7 5.50 20.80 13.42
CA THR A 7 6.56 21.04 14.43
C THR A 7 6.09 21.82 15.63
N ASP A 8 4.99 22.57 15.52
CA ASP A 8 4.42 23.32 16.64
C ASP A 8 3.68 22.39 17.65
N ASN A 9 3.36 21.16 17.25
CA ASN A 9 2.72 20.12 18.07
C ASN A 9 3.73 19.09 18.63
N LYS A 10 4.90 19.54 19.09
CA LYS A 10 5.92 18.64 19.67
C LYS A 10 5.43 17.82 20.88
N GLU A 11 4.41 18.28 21.56
CA GLU A 11 3.83 17.60 22.73
C GLU A 11 3.19 16.25 22.38
N THR A 12 2.87 16.00 21.12
CA THR A 12 2.23 14.74 20.65
C THR A 12 3.18 13.77 19.95
N TRP A 13 4.48 13.91 20.12
CA TRP A 13 5.48 13.01 19.50
C TRP A 13 5.23 11.52 19.78
N TRP A 14 4.77 11.20 21.00
CA TRP A 14 4.40 9.85 21.41
C TRP A 14 3.24 9.26 20.59
N GLY A 15 2.35 10.12 20.07
CA GLY A 15 1.24 9.72 19.22
C GLY A 15 1.71 9.08 17.92
N TYR A 16 2.83 9.56 17.36
CA TYR A 16 3.43 8.94 16.17
C TYR A 16 3.95 7.52 16.45
N LEU A 17 4.56 7.30 17.61
CA LEU A 17 5.00 5.96 18.03
C LEU A 17 3.82 5.05 18.31
N LEU A 18 2.82 5.54 19.06
CA LEU A 18 1.61 4.77 19.36
C LEU A 18 0.89 4.34 18.08
N THR A 19 0.73 5.25 17.13
CA THR A 19 0.06 4.93 15.88
C THR A 19 0.85 3.93 15.04
N THR A 20 2.16 4.14 14.91
CA THR A 20 3.02 3.31 14.07
C THR A 20 3.14 1.89 14.61
N PHE A 21 3.31 1.73 15.93
CA PHE A 21 3.63 0.42 16.52
C PHE A 21 2.43 -0.28 17.14
N LEU A 22 1.29 0.39 17.30
CA LEU A 22 0.12 -0.20 17.92
C LEU A 22 -1.15 -0.02 17.07
N ILE A 23 -1.58 1.21 16.77
CA ILE A 23 -2.89 1.45 16.13
C ILE A 23 -2.92 0.91 14.70
N VAL A 24 -1.91 1.23 13.89
CA VAL A 24 -1.83 0.73 12.49
C VAL A 24 -1.68 -0.79 12.46
N PRO A 25 -0.75 -1.43 13.19
CA PRO A 25 -0.67 -2.89 13.23
C PRO A 25 -1.96 -3.57 13.68
N ILE A 26 -2.63 -3.07 14.72
CA ILE A 26 -3.91 -3.62 15.15
C ILE A 26 -4.96 -3.50 14.05
N ALA A 27 -5.07 -2.35 13.40
CA ALA A 27 -6.03 -2.15 12.31
C ALA A 27 -5.74 -3.09 11.13
N VAL A 28 -4.47 -3.21 10.72
CA VAL A 28 -4.04 -4.14 9.66
C VAL A 28 -4.40 -5.57 10.03
N ILE A 29 -4.10 -6.03 11.24
CA ILE A 29 -4.45 -7.38 11.71
C ILE A 29 -5.97 -7.59 11.69
N LEU A 30 -6.76 -6.67 12.24
CA LEU A 30 -8.21 -6.78 12.28
C LEU A 30 -8.82 -6.90 10.88
N PHE A 31 -8.33 -6.11 9.93
CA PHE A 31 -8.81 -6.14 8.55
C PHE A 31 -8.24 -7.33 7.75
N SER A 32 -7.20 -8.01 8.23
CA SER A 32 -6.68 -9.25 7.67
C SER A 32 -7.46 -10.50 8.14
N ILE A 33 -8.23 -10.42 9.23
CA ILE A 33 -8.97 -11.55 9.79
C ILE A 33 -9.86 -12.25 8.76
N PRO A 34 -10.67 -11.55 7.94
CA PRO A 34 -11.52 -12.21 6.94
C PRO A 34 -10.72 -13.07 5.97
N HIS A 35 -9.56 -12.57 5.50
CA HIS A 35 -8.68 -13.32 4.61
C HIS A 35 -8.14 -14.58 5.29
N GLY A 36 -7.57 -14.44 6.49
CA GLY A 36 -7.04 -15.54 7.26
C GLY A 36 -8.10 -16.63 7.56
N VAL A 37 -9.31 -16.24 7.97
CA VAL A 37 -10.41 -17.16 8.28
C VAL A 37 -10.84 -17.93 7.02
N ILE A 38 -10.99 -17.26 5.88
CA ILE A 38 -11.42 -17.93 4.65
C ILE A 38 -10.33 -18.86 4.12
N LEU A 39 -9.05 -18.45 4.14
CA LEU A 39 -7.93 -19.30 3.74
C LEU A 39 -7.85 -20.56 4.60
N THR A 40 -7.86 -20.42 5.92
CA THR A 40 -7.77 -21.57 6.84
C THR A 40 -8.98 -22.48 6.75
N SER A 41 -10.18 -21.91 6.53
CA SER A 41 -11.39 -22.73 6.34
C SER A 41 -11.34 -23.58 5.06
N LYS A 42 -10.75 -23.06 3.99
CA LYS A 42 -10.57 -23.77 2.72
C LYS A 42 -9.47 -24.83 2.77
N ALA A 43 -8.43 -24.59 3.56
CA ALA A 43 -7.33 -25.53 3.77
C ALA A 43 -7.62 -26.56 4.88
N PHE A 44 -8.78 -26.45 5.54
CA PHE A 44 -9.11 -27.34 6.66
C PHE A 44 -9.19 -28.81 6.22
N GLY A 45 -8.41 -29.67 6.88
CA GLY A 45 -8.29 -31.09 6.54
C GLY A 45 -7.15 -31.41 5.57
N ASP A 46 -6.45 -30.43 5.03
CA ASP A 46 -5.24 -30.59 4.22
C ASP A 46 -4.02 -30.10 5.01
N GLU A 47 -3.28 -31.05 5.59
CA GLU A 47 -2.12 -30.75 6.45
C GLU A 47 -0.97 -30.05 5.68
N GLU A 48 -0.76 -30.43 4.40
CA GLU A 48 0.29 -29.82 3.57
C GLU A 48 -0.04 -28.36 3.27
N LEU A 49 -1.30 -28.11 2.91
CA LEU A 49 -1.76 -26.75 2.59
C LEU A 49 -1.75 -25.86 3.84
N MET A 50 -2.16 -26.40 4.99
CA MET A 50 -2.08 -25.69 6.27
C MET A 50 -0.63 -25.36 6.66
N ALA A 51 0.32 -26.27 6.42
CA ALA A 51 1.74 -26.01 6.67
C ALA A 51 2.30 -24.91 5.75
N LYS A 52 1.89 -24.87 4.47
CA LYS A 52 2.25 -23.80 3.52
C LYS A 52 1.68 -22.45 3.96
N ILE A 53 0.43 -22.38 4.40
CA ILE A 53 -0.16 -21.16 4.95
C ILE A 53 0.62 -20.69 6.18
N ALA A 54 0.92 -21.60 7.11
CA ALA A 54 1.65 -21.29 8.33
C ALA A 54 3.09 -20.81 8.06
N SER A 55 3.72 -21.30 7.01
CA SER A 55 5.06 -20.83 6.56
C SER A 55 5.04 -19.51 5.79
N GLY A 56 3.85 -18.99 5.46
CA GLY A 56 3.72 -17.75 4.66
C GLY A 56 4.01 -17.96 3.18
N ASP A 57 3.81 -19.16 2.64
CA ASP A 57 3.97 -19.41 1.20
C ASP A 57 2.90 -18.64 0.41
N MET A 58 3.33 -17.51 -0.13
CA MET A 58 2.46 -16.58 -0.86
C MET A 58 1.88 -17.23 -2.12
N ALA A 59 2.64 -18.07 -2.83
CA ALA A 59 2.15 -18.72 -4.04
C ALA A 59 1.04 -19.73 -3.72
N ALA A 60 1.22 -20.52 -2.65
CA ALA A 60 0.18 -21.41 -2.17
C ALA A 60 -1.08 -20.63 -1.74
N MET A 61 -0.91 -19.58 -0.94
CA MET A 61 -2.04 -18.74 -0.49
C MET A 61 -2.80 -18.12 -1.65
N MET A 62 -2.11 -17.69 -2.71
CA MET A 62 -2.74 -17.14 -3.92
C MET A 62 -3.53 -18.17 -4.72
N SER A 63 -3.20 -19.46 -4.62
CA SER A 63 -3.86 -20.54 -5.36
C SER A 63 -5.13 -21.10 -4.71
N ILE A 64 -5.36 -20.83 -3.41
CA ILE A 64 -6.47 -21.41 -2.65
C ILE A 64 -7.82 -20.79 -2.99
N LEU A 65 -7.85 -19.51 -3.23
CA LEU A 65 -9.08 -18.75 -3.46
C LEU A 65 -9.24 -18.36 -4.92
N GLU A 66 -10.49 -18.10 -5.30
CA GLU A 66 -10.75 -17.45 -6.58
C GLU A 66 -9.99 -16.09 -6.65
N PRO A 67 -9.32 -15.79 -7.78
CA PRO A 67 -8.40 -14.65 -7.86
C PRO A 67 -8.99 -13.30 -7.44
N ASN A 68 -10.23 -12.98 -7.84
CA ASN A 68 -10.87 -11.71 -7.49
C ASN A 68 -11.19 -11.62 -6.00
N LEU A 69 -11.69 -12.73 -5.42
CA LEU A 69 -11.95 -12.79 -3.98
C LEU A 69 -10.65 -12.65 -3.18
N ASN A 70 -9.59 -13.32 -3.63
CA ASN A 70 -8.29 -13.25 -3.00
C ASN A 70 -7.75 -11.81 -3.03
N LEU A 71 -7.74 -11.17 -4.20
CA LEU A 71 -7.34 -9.77 -4.35
C LEU A 71 -8.15 -8.83 -3.45
N PHE A 72 -9.48 -8.98 -3.44
CA PHE A 72 -10.35 -8.19 -2.57
C PHE A 72 -9.95 -8.29 -1.10
N LEU A 73 -9.77 -9.52 -0.61
CA LEU A 73 -9.41 -9.78 0.78
C LEU A 73 -8.00 -9.29 1.14
N MET A 74 -7.05 -9.41 0.21
CA MET A 74 -5.68 -8.90 0.37
C MET A 74 -5.61 -7.37 0.44
N LEU A 75 -6.56 -6.67 -0.14
CA LEU A 75 -6.59 -5.21 -0.13
C LEU A 75 -7.29 -4.62 1.11
N LEU A 76 -8.08 -5.40 1.85
CA LEU A 76 -8.77 -4.92 3.05
C LEU A 76 -7.85 -4.38 4.15
N PRO A 77 -6.68 -4.96 4.45
CA PRO A 77 -5.75 -4.43 5.45
C PRO A 77 -5.34 -2.98 5.19
N PHE A 78 -5.26 -2.56 3.94
CA PHE A 78 -4.93 -1.18 3.58
C PHE A 78 -6.06 -0.20 3.88
N VAL A 79 -7.32 -0.66 3.82
CA VAL A 79 -8.46 0.13 4.31
C VAL A 79 -8.29 0.38 5.81
N GLY A 80 -7.96 -0.67 6.57
CA GLY A 80 -7.68 -0.56 8.01
C GLY A 80 -6.52 0.40 8.30
N MET A 81 -5.42 0.29 7.56
CA MET A 81 -4.27 1.19 7.66
C MET A 81 -4.65 2.64 7.43
N LEU A 82 -5.37 2.94 6.36
CA LEU A 82 -5.79 4.31 6.02
C LEU A 82 -6.70 4.90 7.10
N LEU A 83 -7.67 4.13 7.56
CA LEU A 83 -8.56 4.54 8.65
C LEU A 83 -7.80 4.81 9.95
N ALA A 84 -6.82 3.96 10.30
CA ALA A 84 -5.98 4.13 11.48
C ALA A 84 -5.13 5.41 11.41
N VAL A 85 -4.53 5.71 10.26
CA VAL A 85 -3.75 6.93 10.03
C VAL A 85 -4.64 8.17 10.12
N PHE A 86 -5.82 8.15 9.50
CA PHE A 86 -6.76 9.27 9.55
C PHE A 86 -7.35 9.48 10.94
N PHE A 87 -7.67 8.41 11.66
CA PHE A 87 -8.09 8.45 13.05
C PHE A 87 -7.03 9.12 13.92
N SER A 88 -5.79 8.66 13.83
CA SER A 88 -4.68 9.19 14.62
C SER A 88 -4.40 10.66 14.29
N THR A 89 -4.43 11.03 13.02
CA THR A 89 -4.25 12.42 12.59
C THR A 89 -5.31 13.34 13.20
N LYS A 90 -6.59 12.91 13.18
CA LYS A 90 -7.69 13.74 13.69
C LYS A 90 -7.82 13.73 15.20
N ILE A 91 -7.69 12.57 15.84
CA ILE A 91 -8.04 12.39 17.26
C ILE A 91 -6.82 12.62 18.16
N ILE A 92 -5.66 12.04 17.79
CA ILE A 92 -4.45 12.13 18.61
C ILE A 92 -3.74 13.47 18.37
N HIS A 93 -3.49 13.79 17.09
CA HIS A 93 -2.74 15.01 16.74
C HIS A 93 -3.62 16.25 16.58
N LYS A 94 -4.95 16.09 16.49
CA LYS A 94 -5.92 17.17 16.24
C LYS A 94 -5.63 17.96 14.95
N ASN A 95 -4.96 17.32 14.01
CA ASN A 95 -4.62 17.87 12.70
C ASN A 95 -5.70 17.54 11.67
N THR A 96 -5.74 18.30 10.59
CA THR A 96 -6.62 18.02 9.45
C THR A 96 -5.98 17.02 8.48
N ILE A 97 -6.80 16.25 7.75
CA ILE A 97 -6.31 15.37 6.69
C ILE A 97 -5.60 16.18 5.59
N ARG A 98 -6.02 17.43 5.36
CA ARG A 98 -5.34 18.32 4.41
C ARG A 98 -3.88 18.57 4.82
N GLU A 99 -3.59 18.80 6.09
CA GLU A 99 -2.23 19.03 6.59
C GLU A 99 -1.36 17.78 6.47
N LEU A 100 -1.99 16.60 6.51
CA LEU A 100 -1.33 15.34 6.20
C LEU A 100 -1.09 15.15 4.69
N THR A 101 -1.90 15.77 3.83
CA THR A 101 -1.83 15.61 2.37
C THR A 101 -0.90 16.63 1.71
N THR A 102 -0.98 17.90 2.13
CA THR A 102 -0.30 19.00 1.43
C THR A 102 0.04 20.17 2.34
N SER A 103 1.10 20.89 1.98
CA SER A 103 1.44 22.18 2.60
C SER A 103 0.68 23.38 2.02
N ARG A 104 -0.21 23.13 1.06
CA ARG A 104 -1.02 24.16 0.41
C ARG A 104 -2.34 24.36 1.15
N GLU A 105 -2.99 25.50 0.92
CA GLU A 105 -4.31 25.79 1.48
C GLU A 105 -5.41 24.85 0.96
N LYS A 106 -5.24 24.31 -0.25
CA LYS A 106 -6.18 23.39 -0.90
C LYS A 106 -5.43 22.29 -1.63
N ILE A 107 -6.08 21.13 -1.78
CA ILE A 107 -5.59 20.05 -2.64
C ILE A 107 -5.71 20.50 -4.09
N ASP A 108 -4.61 20.39 -4.83
CA ASP A 108 -4.54 20.78 -6.24
C ASP A 108 -4.94 19.59 -7.14
N TRP A 109 -6.23 19.43 -7.32
CA TRP A 109 -6.79 18.32 -8.12
C TRP A 109 -6.31 18.34 -9.56
N SER A 110 -6.02 19.52 -10.14
CA SER A 110 -5.49 19.61 -11.50
C SER A 110 -4.15 18.88 -11.63
N ARG A 111 -3.27 19.02 -10.64
CA ARG A 111 -1.99 18.29 -10.60
C ARG A 111 -2.18 16.79 -10.36
N VAL A 112 -3.16 16.40 -9.54
CA VAL A 112 -3.47 14.99 -9.31
C VAL A 112 -3.89 14.33 -10.62
N PHE A 113 -4.86 14.92 -11.34
CA PHE A 113 -5.32 14.36 -12.62
C PHE A 113 -4.27 14.45 -13.73
N PHE A 114 -3.45 15.50 -13.74
CA PHE A 114 -2.33 15.60 -14.67
C PHE A 114 -1.31 14.47 -14.44
N ALA A 115 -0.90 14.24 -13.19
CA ALA A 115 0.04 13.17 -12.86
C ALA A 115 -0.54 11.78 -13.16
N PHE A 116 -1.82 11.57 -12.86
CA PHE A 116 -2.53 10.34 -13.18
C PHE A 116 -2.58 10.08 -14.69
N GLY A 117 -2.96 11.08 -15.47
CA GLY A 117 -3.03 10.97 -16.94
C GLY A 117 -1.64 10.77 -17.58
N LEU A 118 -0.63 11.49 -17.09
CA LEU A 118 0.74 11.34 -17.57
C LEU A 118 1.27 9.94 -17.30
N TRP A 119 1.16 9.45 -16.06
CA TRP A 119 1.62 8.12 -15.68
C TRP A 119 0.85 7.02 -16.38
N GLY A 120 -0.48 7.15 -16.48
CA GLY A 120 -1.33 6.23 -17.23
C GLY A 120 -0.96 6.16 -18.72
N SER A 121 -0.64 7.30 -19.33
CA SER A 121 -0.20 7.32 -20.73
C SER A 121 1.16 6.65 -20.92
N ILE A 122 2.11 6.88 -20.00
CA ILE A 122 3.42 6.23 -20.03
C ILE A 122 3.23 4.71 -19.87
N SER A 123 2.45 4.25 -18.89
CA SER A 123 2.19 2.84 -18.64
C SER A 123 1.51 2.15 -19.82
N ALA A 124 0.49 2.78 -20.39
CA ALA A 124 -0.19 2.26 -21.60
C ALA A 124 0.77 2.16 -22.79
N THR A 125 1.63 3.16 -22.99
CA THR A 125 2.65 3.14 -24.05
C THR A 125 3.65 2.02 -23.83
N MET A 126 4.12 1.81 -22.61
CA MET A 126 5.06 0.73 -22.29
C MET A 126 4.45 -0.64 -22.55
N ILE A 127 3.21 -0.89 -22.14
CA ILE A 127 2.48 -2.14 -22.42
C ILE A 127 2.30 -2.33 -23.94
N PHE A 128 1.94 -1.27 -24.66
CA PHE A 128 1.78 -1.32 -26.10
C PHE A 128 3.09 -1.68 -26.82
N LEU A 129 4.21 -1.09 -26.40
CA LEU A 129 5.53 -1.38 -26.96
C LEU A 129 5.98 -2.82 -26.62
N ASP A 130 5.76 -3.24 -25.38
CA ASP A 130 6.12 -4.59 -24.94
C ASP A 130 5.36 -5.65 -25.73
N TYR A 131 4.05 -5.49 -25.85
CA TYR A 131 3.19 -6.41 -26.63
C TYR A 131 3.58 -6.48 -28.11
N ASN A 132 3.92 -5.36 -28.77
CA ASN A 132 4.14 -5.36 -30.21
C ASN A 132 5.58 -5.61 -30.61
N PHE A 133 6.56 -5.33 -29.75
CA PHE A 133 7.98 -5.31 -30.16
C PHE A 133 8.92 -6.14 -29.30
N PHE A 134 8.55 -6.47 -28.04
CA PHE A 134 9.49 -7.12 -27.12
C PHE A 134 9.07 -8.54 -26.75
N THR A 135 7.89 -8.73 -26.13
CA THR A 135 7.47 -10.01 -25.57
C THR A 135 6.00 -10.34 -25.87
N PRO A 136 5.57 -10.37 -27.14
CA PRO A 136 4.17 -10.66 -27.49
C PRO A 136 3.71 -12.03 -26.98
N GLU A 137 4.61 -13.00 -26.80
CA GLU A 137 4.33 -14.34 -26.29
C GLU A 137 3.91 -14.37 -24.81
N ASN A 138 4.15 -13.29 -24.08
CA ASN A 138 3.72 -13.17 -22.68
C ASN A 138 2.26 -12.73 -22.53
N TYR A 139 1.58 -12.43 -23.63
CA TYR A 139 0.22 -11.91 -23.63
C TYR A 139 -0.76 -12.90 -24.23
N GLU A 140 -1.80 -13.21 -23.49
CA GLU A 140 -2.94 -13.99 -23.96
C GLU A 140 -4.24 -13.18 -23.86
N TRP A 141 -5.06 -13.25 -24.91
CA TRP A 141 -6.39 -12.67 -24.86
C TRP A 141 -7.33 -13.54 -24.04
N ASN A 142 -7.62 -13.11 -22.81
CA ASN A 142 -8.47 -13.83 -21.85
C ASN A 142 -9.54 -12.91 -21.28
N LEU A 143 -10.47 -12.44 -22.12
CA LEU A 143 -11.58 -11.61 -21.66
C LEU A 143 -12.79 -12.48 -21.26
N ASN A 144 -12.90 -12.77 -19.97
CA ASN A 144 -14.14 -13.28 -19.38
C ASN A 144 -14.88 -12.13 -18.70
N LEU A 145 -15.97 -11.66 -19.29
CA LEU A 145 -16.63 -10.39 -18.93
C LEU A 145 -17.09 -10.36 -17.46
N GLY A 146 -17.63 -11.46 -16.92
CA GLY A 146 -18.09 -11.51 -15.52
C GLY A 146 -16.95 -11.28 -14.52
N PRO A 147 -15.95 -12.16 -14.46
CA PRO A 147 -14.77 -11.96 -13.61
C PRO A 147 -14.02 -10.64 -13.87
N PHE A 148 -13.96 -10.19 -15.14
CA PHE A 148 -13.32 -8.93 -15.49
C PHE A 148 -14.03 -7.72 -14.87
N LEU A 149 -15.36 -7.66 -14.89
CA LEU A 149 -16.11 -6.56 -14.28
C LEU A 149 -15.94 -6.52 -12.76
N ILE A 150 -15.86 -7.68 -12.12
CA ILE A 150 -15.56 -7.78 -10.68
C ILE A 150 -14.16 -7.26 -10.40
N LEU A 151 -13.16 -7.74 -11.17
CA LEU A 151 -11.76 -7.26 -11.05
C LEU A 151 -11.68 -5.74 -11.25
N PHE A 152 -12.34 -5.22 -12.27
CA PHE A 152 -12.37 -3.80 -12.59
C PHE A 152 -12.94 -2.97 -11.43
N ALA A 153 -14.04 -3.43 -10.82
CA ALA A 153 -14.61 -2.76 -9.64
C ALA A 153 -13.67 -2.79 -8.43
N ILE A 154 -13.02 -3.93 -8.15
CA ILE A 154 -12.05 -4.07 -7.06
C ILE A 154 -10.88 -3.12 -7.28
N VAL A 155 -10.29 -3.12 -8.48
CA VAL A 155 -9.12 -2.31 -8.82
C VAL A 155 -9.44 -0.82 -8.72
N ILE A 156 -10.55 -0.35 -9.31
CA ILE A 156 -10.90 1.08 -9.27
C ILE A 156 -11.21 1.57 -7.85
N LEU A 157 -11.81 0.71 -7.01
CA LEU A 157 -12.20 1.12 -5.66
C LEU A 157 -11.08 0.94 -4.64
N LEU A 158 -10.40 -0.21 -4.63
CA LEU A 158 -9.48 -0.57 -3.56
C LEU A 158 -8.01 -0.28 -3.86
N LEU A 159 -7.58 -0.31 -5.11
CA LEU A 159 -6.18 0.02 -5.42
C LEU A 159 -5.82 1.48 -5.08
N PRO A 160 -6.66 2.48 -5.38
CA PRO A 160 -6.40 3.84 -4.90
C PRO A 160 -6.38 3.96 -3.37
N ILE A 161 -7.16 3.13 -2.66
CA ILE A 161 -7.12 3.09 -1.18
C ILE A 161 -5.79 2.49 -0.71
N GLN A 162 -5.34 1.38 -1.31
CA GLN A 162 -4.04 0.77 -0.99
C GLN A 162 -2.90 1.78 -1.17
N THR A 163 -2.76 2.32 -2.38
CA THR A 163 -1.67 3.26 -2.68
C THR A 163 -1.74 4.51 -1.80
N SER A 164 -2.94 5.01 -1.52
CA SER A 164 -3.13 6.12 -0.59
C SER A 164 -2.74 5.74 0.83
N ALA A 165 -3.10 4.55 1.31
CA ALA A 165 -2.76 4.10 2.65
C ALA A 165 -1.24 4.07 2.85
N GLU A 166 -0.50 3.53 1.89
CA GLU A 166 0.96 3.49 1.91
C GLU A 166 1.57 4.89 1.86
N GLU A 167 1.13 5.75 0.94
CA GLU A 167 1.62 7.13 0.85
C GLU A 167 1.31 7.95 2.11
N TYR A 168 0.08 7.86 2.65
CA TYR A 168 -0.28 8.56 3.87
C TYR A 168 0.46 8.04 5.08
N PHE A 169 0.74 6.75 5.16
CA PHE A 169 1.48 6.19 6.28
C PHE A 169 2.97 6.54 6.20
N PHE A 170 3.65 6.21 5.09
CA PHE A 170 5.10 6.39 4.98
C PHE A 170 5.49 7.84 4.68
N ARG A 171 4.94 8.44 3.62
CA ARG A 171 5.32 9.78 3.15
C ARG A 171 4.52 10.91 3.79
N GLY A 172 3.39 10.58 4.41
CA GLY A 172 2.62 11.49 5.23
C GLY A 172 3.03 11.40 6.70
N TYR A 173 2.46 10.43 7.38
CA TYR A 173 2.46 10.31 8.84
C TYR A 173 3.85 10.06 9.43
N LEU A 174 4.54 9.01 8.99
CA LEU A 174 5.89 8.70 9.48
C LEU A 174 6.90 9.80 9.18
N MET A 175 6.84 10.35 7.96
CA MET A 175 7.73 11.45 7.58
C MET A 175 7.53 12.67 8.47
N GLN A 176 6.29 13.03 8.81
CA GLN A 176 6.01 14.11 9.75
C GLN A 176 6.50 13.76 11.15
N GLY A 177 6.21 12.56 11.66
CA GLY A 177 6.61 12.10 12.99
C GLY A 177 8.12 12.11 13.20
N ILE A 178 8.87 11.51 12.29
CA ILE A 178 10.34 11.51 12.35
C ILE A 178 10.88 12.93 12.22
N GLY A 179 10.25 13.78 11.41
CA GLY A 179 10.63 15.19 11.26
C GLY A 179 10.45 15.99 12.53
N VAL A 180 9.35 15.76 13.27
CA VAL A 180 9.08 16.38 14.58
C VAL A 180 10.12 15.94 15.63
N ILE A 181 10.42 14.65 15.69
CA ILE A 181 11.33 14.06 16.66
C ILE A 181 12.78 14.50 16.40
N SER A 182 13.21 14.44 15.13
CA SER A 182 14.60 14.69 14.75
C SER A 182 14.95 16.16 14.53
N GLY A 183 13.96 17.00 14.24
CA GLY A 183 14.18 18.39 13.81
C GLY A 183 14.91 18.54 12.46
N ASN A 184 15.12 17.41 11.75
CA ASN A 184 15.86 17.34 10.49
C ASN A 184 14.89 17.05 9.34
N ARG A 185 15.14 17.61 8.16
CA ARG A 185 14.33 17.41 6.96
C ARG A 185 14.78 16.21 6.11
N TRP A 186 16.04 15.81 6.21
CA TRP A 186 16.61 14.74 5.40
C TRP A 186 16.40 13.35 6.03
N LEU A 187 16.53 13.30 7.37
CA LEU A 187 16.38 12.04 8.09
C LEU A 187 15.01 11.37 7.86
N PRO A 188 13.87 12.10 7.94
CA PRO A 188 12.57 11.50 7.62
C PRO A 188 12.53 10.91 6.21
N LEU A 189 13.03 11.63 5.22
CA LEU A 189 13.04 11.18 3.83
C LEU A 189 13.81 9.86 3.67
N ILE A 190 15.04 9.80 4.20
CA ILE A 190 15.89 8.62 4.11
C ILE A 190 15.23 7.43 4.84
N VAL A 191 14.81 7.64 6.08
CA VAL A 191 14.25 6.56 6.92
C VAL A 191 12.95 6.01 6.32
N THR A 192 12.04 6.88 5.87
CA THR A 192 10.76 6.41 5.30
C THR A 192 10.92 5.75 3.94
N SER A 193 11.87 6.20 3.09
CA SER A 193 12.19 5.54 1.84
C SER A 193 12.79 4.15 2.08
N LEU A 194 13.76 4.03 2.99
CA LEU A 194 14.34 2.73 3.34
C LEU A 194 13.31 1.79 3.95
N ALA A 195 12.46 2.28 4.86
CA ALA A 195 11.41 1.48 5.47
C ALA A 195 10.41 0.99 4.42
N PHE A 196 10.00 1.86 3.50
CA PHE A 196 9.12 1.50 2.38
C PHE A 196 9.75 0.43 1.49
N GLY A 197 11.01 0.62 1.08
CA GLY A 197 11.75 -0.36 0.29
C GLY A 197 11.88 -1.70 1.01
N LEU A 198 12.21 -1.70 2.32
CA LEU A 198 12.32 -2.94 3.11
C LEU A 198 11.00 -3.72 3.18
N MET A 199 9.86 -3.04 3.28
CA MET A 199 8.54 -3.70 3.26
C MET A 199 8.27 -4.44 1.93
N HIS A 200 8.89 -3.99 0.84
CA HIS A 200 8.72 -4.59 -0.49
C HIS A 200 9.79 -5.65 -0.82
N TYR A 201 10.75 -5.89 0.08
CA TYR A 201 11.84 -6.84 -0.16
C TYR A 201 11.36 -8.28 -0.41
N ALA A 202 10.25 -8.68 0.20
CA ALA A 202 9.65 -10.00 0.04
C ALA A 202 8.70 -10.11 -1.18
N ASN A 203 8.56 -9.07 -1.99
CA ASN A 203 7.70 -9.11 -3.17
C ASN A 203 8.20 -10.14 -4.20
N PRO A 204 7.29 -10.88 -4.86
CA PRO A 204 7.66 -11.92 -5.84
C PRO A 204 8.52 -11.39 -7.01
N GLU A 205 8.34 -10.12 -7.38
CA GLU A 205 9.11 -9.47 -8.44
C GLU A 205 10.61 -9.42 -8.12
N ILE A 206 10.95 -9.19 -6.85
CA ILE A 206 12.37 -9.16 -6.43
C ILE A 206 12.99 -10.55 -6.53
N ALA A 207 12.26 -11.60 -6.14
CA ALA A 207 12.70 -12.96 -6.28
C ALA A 207 12.90 -13.35 -7.76
N LYS A 208 12.05 -12.84 -8.67
CA LYS A 208 12.08 -13.15 -10.11
C LYS A 208 13.12 -12.34 -10.86
N PHE A 209 13.24 -11.04 -10.60
CA PHE A 209 14.06 -10.10 -11.39
C PHE A 209 15.33 -9.64 -10.67
N GLY A 210 15.54 -10.08 -9.43
CA GLY A 210 16.72 -9.75 -8.62
C GLY A 210 16.68 -8.37 -7.97
N ASN A 211 17.74 -8.07 -7.23
CA ASN A 211 17.84 -6.86 -6.40
C ASN A 211 17.83 -5.54 -7.20
N VAL A 212 17.98 -5.57 -8.51
CA VAL A 212 17.89 -4.36 -9.35
C VAL A 212 16.51 -3.72 -9.25
N VAL A 213 15.46 -4.55 -9.22
CA VAL A 213 14.06 -4.07 -9.07
C VAL A 213 13.84 -3.41 -7.70
N TYR A 214 14.53 -3.89 -6.68
CA TYR A 214 14.42 -3.35 -5.32
C TYR A 214 14.79 -1.85 -5.23
N VAL A 215 15.73 -1.40 -6.06
CA VAL A 215 16.14 0.02 -6.11
C VAL A 215 14.98 0.95 -6.46
N PHE A 216 13.99 0.47 -7.22
CA PHE A 216 12.80 1.28 -7.57
C PHE A 216 11.83 1.49 -6.40
N TYR A 217 11.95 0.72 -5.32
CA TYR A 217 11.13 0.90 -4.11
C TYR A 217 11.75 1.85 -3.09
N ILE A 218 13.04 2.12 -3.16
CA ILE A 218 13.76 3.03 -2.26
C ILE A 218 13.71 4.47 -2.78
#